data_39af171a0e798551fa7aadd105af0d57
#
_entry.id   39af171a0e798551fa7aadd105af0d57
#
_cell.length_a   1.000
_cell.length_b   1.000
_cell.length_c   1.000
_cell.angle_alpha   90.00
_cell.angle_beta   90.00
_cell.angle_gamma   90.00
#
_symmetry.space_group_name_H-M   'P 1'
#
loop_
_entity.id
_entity.type
_entity.pdbx_description
1 polymer ?
#
loop_
_entity_poly.entity_id
_entity_poly.type
_entity_poly.pdbx_seq_one_letter_code
_entity_poly.pdbx_strand_id
1 'polypeptide(L)'
;MHLETRDTYRTAVELPHIAQWTAGEPDDLVWLQGWCATVRNHVSAGRSVRRARIVSEPLSDYQRWSNSIAAPMVEAGEDIRWVPRRLTSSVPIPGNDFYLLDNRLVIFLHYAGSGVATDQVTSVDPHDIQLCRTAFEAVWQLSIPHRDYRPS
;
A
#
# COMPACT_ATOMS: atom_id res chain seq x y z
N MET A 1 -5.99 6.84 -3.93
CA MET A 1 -5.45 5.54 -4.38
C MET A 1 -3.99 5.46 -4.01
N HIS A 2 -3.52 4.31 -3.57
CA HIS A 2 -2.11 4.05 -3.24
C HIS A 2 -1.67 2.74 -3.89
N LEU A 3 -0.63 2.77 -4.71
CA LEU A 3 0.00 1.58 -5.29
C LEU A 3 1.34 1.32 -4.62
N GLU A 4 1.49 0.15 -4.05
CA GLU A 4 2.73 -0.37 -3.45
C GLU A 4 3.27 -1.52 -4.31
N THR A 5 4.54 -1.45 -4.69
CA THR A 5 5.15 -2.41 -5.61
C THR A 5 6.35 -3.17 -5.02
N ARG A 6 6.72 -2.87 -3.78
CA ARG A 6 7.91 -3.44 -3.15
C ARG A 6 7.55 -4.55 -2.16
N ASP A 7 8.41 -5.54 -2.07
CA ASP A 7 8.24 -6.64 -1.11
C ASP A 7 8.77 -6.29 0.30
N THR A 8 9.47 -5.15 0.44
CA THR A 8 10.02 -4.71 1.72
C THR A 8 10.11 -3.18 1.76
N TYR A 9 9.68 -2.63 2.87
CA TYR A 9 9.86 -1.22 3.23
C TYR A 9 10.61 -1.11 4.55
N ARG A 10 11.30 0.01 4.74
CA ARG A 10 12.04 0.31 5.98
C ARG A 10 11.74 1.74 6.41
N THR A 11 10.47 2.00 6.67
CA THR A 11 10.03 3.29 7.20
C THR A 11 10.35 3.36 8.69
N ALA A 12 10.78 4.53 9.17
CA ALA A 12 11.18 4.71 10.57
C ALA A 12 10.05 4.38 11.55
N VAL A 13 8.79 4.60 11.15
CA VAL A 13 7.62 4.32 11.97
C VAL A 13 7.37 2.81 12.10
N GLU A 14 7.58 2.03 11.04
CA GLU A 14 7.25 0.60 11.01
C GLU A 14 8.37 -0.28 11.59
N LEU A 15 9.62 0.16 11.55
CA LEU A 15 10.77 -0.65 11.98
C LEU A 15 10.65 -1.21 13.39
N PRO A 16 10.20 -0.46 14.43
CA PRO A 16 10.04 -1.02 15.78
C PRO A 16 8.97 -2.12 15.82
N HIS A 17 7.87 -1.94 15.10
CA HIS A 17 6.71 -2.84 15.10
C HIS A 17 7.00 -4.15 14.38
N ILE A 18 7.72 -4.09 13.23
CA ILE A 18 8.14 -5.31 12.55
C ILE A 18 9.19 -6.09 13.36
N ALA A 19 10.07 -5.40 14.09
CA ALA A 19 11.03 -6.05 14.99
C ALA A 19 10.32 -6.78 16.14
N GLN A 20 9.30 -6.14 16.72
CA GLN A 20 8.44 -6.71 17.76
C GLN A 20 7.68 -7.95 17.25
N TRP A 21 7.07 -7.86 16.09
CA TRP A 21 6.39 -8.99 15.44
C TRP A 21 7.35 -10.15 15.15
N THR A 22 8.57 -9.84 14.67
CA THR A 22 9.61 -10.88 14.41
C THR A 22 10.04 -11.59 15.69
N ALA A 23 10.04 -10.88 16.83
CA ALA A 23 10.32 -11.44 18.15
C ALA A 23 9.14 -12.25 18.72
N GLY A 24 7.99 -12.28 18.04
CA GLY A 24 6.77 -12.94 18.55
C GLY A 24 6.07 -12.17 19.66
N GLU A 25 6.40 -10.89 19.82
CA GLU A 25 5.80 -10.02 20.82
C GLU A 25 4.48 -9.41 20.33
N PRO A 26 3.48 -9.21 21.21
CA PRO A 26 2.22 -8.59 20.84
C PRO A 26 2.42 -7.10 20.53
N ASP A 27 1.74 -6.61 19.50
CA ASP A 27 1.63 -5.17 19.17
C ASP A 27 0.17 -4.75 19.37
N ASP A 28 -0.07 -3.69 20.13
CA ASP A 28 -1.40 -3.15 20.38
C ASP A 28 -1.96 -2.33 19.22
N LEU A 29 -1.16 -2.10 18.19
CA LEU A 29 -1.49 -1.35 16.97
C LEU A 29 -1.99 0.10 17.21
N VAL A 30 -1.72 0.68 18.38
CA VAL A 30 -2.10 2.06 18.73
C VAL A 30 -1.52 3.06 17.73
N TRP A 31 -0.34 2.80 17.22
CA TRP A 31 0.31 3.66 16.23
C TRP A 31 -0.46 3.78 14.90
N LEU A 32 -1.34 2.82 14.56
CA LEU A 32 -2.22 2.88 13.38
C LEU A 32 -3.45 3.78 13.58
N GLN A 33 -3.79 4.15 14.81
CA GLN A 33 -5.04 4.86 15.11
C GLN A 33 -5.15 6.21 14.39
N GLY A 34 -4.04 6.93 14.24
CA GLY A 34 -4.00 8.19 13.47
C GLY A 34 -4.39 7.99 12.01
N TRP A 35 -3.83 6.97 11.38
CA TRP A 35 -4.19 6.62 10.00
C TRP A 35 -5.64 6.14 9.90
N CYS A 36 -6.07 5.25 10.78
CA CYS A 36 -7.45 4.77 10.82
C CYS A 36 -8.47 5.90 11.01
N ALA A 37 -8.16 6.90 11.83
CA ALA A 37 -9.01 8.09 12.00
C ALA A 37 -9.09 8.90 10.70
N THR A 38 -7.96 9.08 10.01
CA THR A 38 -7.92 9.75 8.70
C THR A 38 -8.77 9.02 7.67
N VAL A 39 -8.65 7.69 7.59
CA VAL A 39 -9.47 6.86 6.68
C VAL A 39 -10.96 7.03 6.99
N ARG A 40 -11.37 6.88 8.26
CA ARG A 40 -12.78 7.06 8.67
C ARG A 40 -13.32 8.43 8.27
N ASN A 41 -12.56 9.49 8.46
CA ASN A 41 -12.96 10.85 8.09
C ASN A 41 -13.17 10.99 6.57
N HIS A 42 -12.30 10.40 5.75
CA HIS A 42 -12.47 10.42 4.30
C HIS A 42 -13.71 9.62 3.86
N VAL A 43 -13.88 8.43 4.40
CA VAL A 43 -15.03 7.58 4.08
C VAL A 43 -16.35 8.21 4.51
N SER A 44 -16.41 8.81 5.70
CA SER A 44 -17.60 9.56 6.20
C SER A 44 -17.94 10.76 5.30
N ALA A 45 -16.94 11.34 4.64
CA ALA A 45 -17.12 12.42 3.68
C ALA A 45 -17.47 11.91 2.25
N GLY A 46 -17.80 10.61 2.09
CA GLY A 46 -18.15 10.00 0.81
C GLY A 46 -16.97 9.74 -0.13
N ARG A 47 -15.73 9.77 0.39
CA ARG A 47 -14.52 9.49 -0.40
C ARG A 47 -14.12 8.03 -0.26
N SER A 48 -13.41 7.49 -1.25
CA SER A 48 -12.83 6.14 -1.19
C SER A 48 -11.33 6.21 -0.88
N VAL A 49 -10.86 5.33 -0.01
CA VAL A 49 -9.43 5.10 0.24
C VAL A 49 -9.11 3.69 -0.22
N ARG A 50 -8.31 3.58 -1.28
CA ARG A 50 -7.98 2.30 -1.93
C ARG A 50 -6.47 2.09 -1.94
N ARG A 51 -6.03 0.88 -1.57
CA ARG A 51 -4.62 0.47 -1.59
C ARG A 51 -4.47 -0.86 -2.31
N ALA A 52 -3.60 -0.91 -3.31
CA ALA A 52 -3.20 -2.14 -3.97
C ALA A 52 -1.73 -2.45 -3.65
N ARG A 53 -1.46 -3.67 -3.18
CA ARG A 53 -0.11 -4.17 -2.88
C ARG A 53 0.26 -5.26 -3.87
N ILE A 54 1.26 -5.01 -4.72
CA ILE A 54 1.84 -6.03 -5.59
C ILE A 54 2.90 -6.76 -4.78
N VAL A 55 2.70 -8.06 -4.57
CA VAL A 55 3.54 -8.86 -3.68
C VAL A 55 4.10 -10.09 -4.40
N SER A 56 5.35 -10.43 -4.11
CA SER A 56 5.93 -11.71 -4.49
C SER A 56 5.45 -12.81 -3.54
N GLU A 57 5.20 -13.98 -4.07
CA GLU A 57 4.81 -15.15 -3.27
C GLU A 57 5.88 -16.25 -3.42
N PRO A 58 6.30 -16.90 -2.33
CA PRO A 58 5.83 -16.69 -0.93
C PRO A 58 6.14 -15.28 -0.41
N LEU A 59 5.29 -14.77 0.49
CA LEU A 59 5.45 -13.43 1.03
C LEU A 59 6.78 -13.25 1.79
N SER A 60 7.40 -12.07 1.65
CA SER A 60 8.47 -11.62 2.53
C SER A 60 7.99 -11.49 3.98
N ASP A 61 8.92 -11.43 4.94
CA ASP A 61 8.58 -11.18 6.36
C ASP A 61 7.82 -9.86 6.53
N TYR A 62 8.24 -8.82 5.81
CA TYR A 62 7.55 -7.54 5.81
C TYR A 62 6.10 -7.67 5.34
N GLN A 63 5.85 -8.38 4.23
CA GLN A 63 4.50 -8.53 3.70
C GLN A 63 3.64 -9.47 4.54
N ARG A 64 4.22 -10.47 5.22
CA ARG A 64 3.50 -11.27 6.23
C ARG A 64 3.07 -10.43 7.42
N TRP A 65 3.99 -9.64 7.96
CA TRP A 65 3.69 -8.68 9.02
C TRP A 65 2.60 -7.69 8.57
N SER A 66 2.78 -7.05 7.43
CA SER A 66 1.84 -6.06 6.88
C SER A 66 0.43 -6.65 6.66
N ASN A 67 0.35 -7.93 6.27
CA ASN A 67 -0.91 -8.65 6.16
C ASN A 67 -1.55 -8.84 7.54
N SER A 68 -0.78 -9.20 8.56
CA SER A 68 -1.29 -9.46 9.91
C SER A 68 -1.86 -8.22 10.61
N ILE A 69 -1.39 -7.02 10.26
CA ILE A 69 -1.82 -5.76 10.87
C ILE A 69 -2.86 -4.98 10.05
N ALA A 70 -3.32 -5.50 8.92
CA ALA A 70 -4.19 -4.77 8.01
C ALA A 70 -5.64 -4.62 8.51
N ALA A 71 -6.11 -5.50 9.39
CA ALA A 71 -7.50 -5.55 9.83
C ALA A 71 -8.04 -4.20 10.37
N PRO A 72 -7.37 -3.47 11.27
CA PRO A 72 -7.87 -2.18 11.77
C PRO A 72 -8.05 -1.12 10.67
N MET A 73 -7.20 -1.13 9.65
CA MET A 73 -7.29 -0.20 8.51
C MET A 73 -8.51 -0.54 7.62
N VAL A 74 -8.73 -1.84 7.38
CA VAL A 74 -9.91 -2.33 6.64
C VAL A 74 -11.20 -2.02 7.40
N GLU A 75 -11.22 -2.20 8.72
CA GLU A 75 -12.35 -1.83 9.57
C GLU A 75 -12.62 -0.32 9.58
N ALA A 76 -11.57 0.49 9.44
CA ALA A 76 -11.71 1.93 9.26
C ALA A 76 -12.30 2.34 7.91
N GLY A 77 -12.38 1.41 6.94
CA GLY A 77 -12.95 1.61 5.61
C GLY A 77 -11.93 1.74 4.48
N GLU A 78 -10.65 1.44 4.71
CA GLU A 78 -9.65 1.35 3.65
C GLU A 78 -9.87 0.05 2.85
N ASP A 79 -10.08 0.14 1.53
CA ASP A 79 -10.13 -1.04 0.66
C ASP A 79 -8.69 -1.46 0.31
N ILE A 80 -8.15 -2.40 1.09
CA ILE A 80 -6.82 -2.97 0.91
C ILE A 80 -6.93 -4.25 0.09
N ARG A 81 -6.16 -4.34 -0.99
CA ARG A 81 -6.12 -5.51 -1.86
C ARG A 81 -4.69 -5.94 -2.16
N TRP A 82 -4.54 -7.24 -2.41
CA TRP A 82 -3.29 -7.93 -2.66
C TRP A 82 -3.25 -8.45 -4.09
N VAL A 83 -2.12 -8.29 -4.75
CA VAL A 83 -1.95 -8.73 -6.14
C VAL A 83 -0.69 -9.57 -6.22
N PRO A 84 -0.80 -10.89 -6.43
CA PRO A 84 0.36 -11.71 -6.74
C PRO A 84 1.14 -11.13 -7.93
N ARG A 85 2.41 -10.80 -7.73
CA ARG A 85 3.26 -10.14 -8.75
C ARG A 85 3.25 -10.86 -10.10
N ARG A 86 3.15 -12.21 -10.09
CA ARG A 86 3.07 -12.99 -11.33
C ARG A 86 1.89 -12.61 -12.23
N LEU A 87 0.83 -12.01 -11.68
CA LEU A 87 -0.34 -11.58 -12.45
C LEU A 87 -0.13 -10.21 -13.11
N THR A 88 0.89 -9.46 -12.70
CA THR A 88 1.14 -8.10 -13.23
C THR A 88 2.22 -8.05 -14.30
N SER A 89 2.72 -9.18 -14.79
CA SER A 89 3.85 -9.24 -15.72
C SER A 89 3.65 -8.46 -17.03
N SER A 90 2.39 -8.32 -17.48
CA SER A 90 2.04 -7.57 -18.69
C SER A 90 1.38 -6.21 -18.41
N VAL A 91 1.31 -5.79 -17.14
CA VAL A 91 0.70 -4.51 -16.75
C VAL A 91 1.76 -3.42 -16.77
N PRO A 92 1.61 -2.37 -17.60
CA PRO A 92 2.49 -1.20 -17.52
C PRO A 92 2.25 -0.46 -16.20
N ILE A 93 3.25 -0.45 -15.33
CA ILE A 93 3.21 0.27 -14.04
C ILE A 93 4.35 1.28 -13.96
N PRO A 94 4.15 2.43 -13.29
CA PRO A 94 5.24 3.36 -12.98
C PRO A 94 6.37 2.67 -12.24
N GLY A 95 7.59 3.16 -12.42
CA GLY A 95 8.79 2.60 -11.79
C GLY A 95 8.87 2.79 -10.27
N ASN A 96 7.98 3.60 -9.70
CA ASN A 96 7.92 3.91 -8.27
C ASN A 96 6.51 3.75 -7.73
N ASP A 97 6.42 3.49 -6.44
CA ASP A 97 5.17 3.55 -5.69
C ASP A 97 4.59 4.96 -5.75
N PHE A 98 3.28 5.07 -5.64
CA PHE A 98 2.64 6.39 -5.69
C PHE A 98 1.34 6.46 -4.91
N TYR A 99 1.01 7.68 -4.48
CA TYR A 99 -0.35 8.08 -4.17
C TYR A 99 -0.95 8.84 -5.36
N LEU A 100 -2.21 8.58 -5.67
CA LEU A 100 -3.02 9.41 -6.57
C LEU A 100 -4.21 9.96 -5.79
N LEU A 101 -4.22 11.27 -5.58
CA LEU A 101 -5.20 11.99 -4.78
C LEU A 101 -6.21 12.68 -5.70
N ASP A 102 -7.50 12.32 -5.55
CA ASP A 102 -8.67 12.89 -6.24
C ASP A 102 -8.50 13.00 -7.78
N ASN A 103 -7.69 12.13 -8.38
CA ASN A 103 -7.31 12.20 -9.81
C ASN A 103 -6.72 13.56 -10.25
N ARG A 104 -6.03 14.25 -9.35
CA ARG A 104 -5.48 15.60 -9.58
C ARG A 104 -4.03 15.78 -9.18
N LEU A 105 -3.55 14.96 -8.25
CA LEU A 105 -2.21 15.03 -7.72
C LEU A 105 -1.62 13.64 -7.58
N VAL A 106 -0.47 13.41 -8.17
CA VAL A 106 0.35 12.22 -7.93
C VAL A 106 1.46 12.58 -6.96
N ILE A 107 1.77 11.67 -6.04
CA ILE A 107 2.95 11.72 -5.18
C ILE A 107 3.73 10.45 -5.44
N PHE A 108 4.85 10.52 -6.15
CA PHE A 108 5.76 9.40 -6.32
C PHE A 108 6.64 9.24 -5.08
N LEU A 109 6.79 8.00 -4.63
CA LEU A 109 7.57 7.66 -3.45
C LEU A 109 8.88 7.00 -3.88
N HIS A 110 9.99 7.60 -3.49
CA HIS A 110 11.32 7.11 -3.82
C HIS A 110 11.94 6.39 -2.64
N TYR A 111 12.59 5.29 -2.94
CA TYR A 111 13.25 4.45 -1.94
C TYR A 111 14.67 4.11 -2.39
N ALA A 112 15.61 4.10 -1.45
CA ALA A 112 16.91 3.50 -1.67
C ALA A 112 16.79 1.99 -1.91
N GLY A 113 17.81 1.37 -2.47
CA GLY A 113 17.87 -0.08 -2.66
C GLY A 113 17.72 -0.88 -1.36
N SER A 114 18.05 -0.27 -0.21
CA SER A 114 17.83 -0.83 1.13
C SER A 114 16.35 -0.83 1.59
N GLY A 115 15.44 -0.17 0.85
CA GLY A 115 14.03 0.00 1.25
C GLY A 115 13.75 1.21 2.14
N VAL A 116 14.76 2.01 2.46
CA VAL A 116 14.59 3.26 3.21
C VAL A 116 13.97 4.31 2.28
N ALA A 117 12.94 5.00 2.73
CA ALA A 117 12.36 6.13 2.01
C ALA A 117 13.39 7.27 1.90
N THR A 118 13.60 7.79 0.70
CA THR A 118 14.60 8.83 0.44
C THR A 118 13.98 10.17 0.09
N ASP A 119 12.93 10.15 -0.72
CA ASP A 119 12.33 11.37 -1.27
C ASP A 119 10.91 11.11 -1.75
N GLN A 120 10.18 12.17 -2.02
CA GLN A 120 8.89 12.12 -2.69
C GLN A 120 8.78 13.30 -3.67
N VAL A 121 8.21 13.03 -4.84
CA VAL A 121 8.00 14.04 -5.88
C VAL A 121 6.51 14.13 -6.20
N THR A 122 5.99 15.35 -6.20
CA THR A 122 4.60 15.63 -6.56
C THR A 122 4.50 16.01 -8.03
N SER A 123 3.44 15.57 -8.70
CA SER A 123 3.11 15.96 -10.07
C SER A 123 1.62 16.26 -10.20
N VAL A 124 1.31 17.33 -10.93
CA VAL A 124 -0.03 17.68 -11.40
C VAL A 124 -0.15 17.55 -12.91
N ASP A 125 0.88 16.99 -13.56
CA ASP A 125 0.88 16.77 -15.00
C ASP A 125 -0.24 15.79 -15.38
N PRO A 126 -1.12 16.14 -16.33
CA PRO A 126 -2.18 15.26 -16.80
C PRO A 126 -1.68 13.90 -17.31
N HIS A 127 -0.48 13.84 -17.89
CA HIS A 127 0.14 12.60 -18.34
C HIS A 127 0.45 11.67 -17.17
N ASP A 128 1.10 12.18 -16.11
CA ASP A 128 1.43 11.40 -14.91
C ASP A 128 0.18 10.92 -14.20
N ILE A 129 -0.82 11.80 -14.07
CA ILE A 129 -2.12 11.47 -13.48
C ILE A 129 -2.80 10.33 -14.25
N GLN A 130 -2.83 10.44 -15.59
CA GLN A 130 -3.44 9.42 -16.44
C GLN A 130 -2.66 8.09 -16.36
N LEU A 131 -1.33 8.14 -16.39
CA LEU A 131 -0.44 6.97 -16.27
C LEU A 131 -0.72 6.23 -14.95
N CYS A 132 -0.66 6.94 -13.83
CA CYS A 132 -0.88 6.35 -12.51
C CYS A 132 -2.30 5.81 -12.33
N ARG A 133 -3.32 6.53 -12.83
CA ARG A 133 -4.71 6.07 -12.79
C ARG A 133 -4.89 4.77 -13.59
N THR A 134 -4.38 4.74 -14.82
CA THR A 134 -4.51 3.57 -15.70
C THR A 134 -3.80 2.36 -15.10
N ALA A 135 -2.58 2.55 -14.57
CA ALA A 135 -1.82 1.50 -13.92
C ALA A 135 -2.55 0.97 -12.68
N PHE A 136 -3.04 1.87 -11.81
CA PHE A 136 -3.76 1.48 -10.61
C PHE A 136 -5.01 0.67 -10.93
N GLU A 137 -5.85 1.13 -11.86
CA GLU A 137 -7.09 0.41 -12.21
C GLU A 137 -6.79 -0.95 -12.87
N ALA A 138 -5.75 -1.07 -13.69
CA ALA A 138 -5.34 -2.35 -14.26
C ALA A 138 -4.90 -3.35 -13.18
N VAL A 139 -4.09 -2.90 -12.22
CA VAL A 139 -3.67 -3.70 -11.06
C VAL A 139 -4.87 -4.06 -10.18
N TRP A 140 -5.79 -3.10 -9.97
CA TRP A 140 -6.99 -3.29 -9.15
C TRP A 140 -7.91 -4.39 -9.65
N GLN A 141 -8.06 -4.55 -10.96
CA GLN A 141 -8.85 -5.63 -11.57
C GLN A 141 -8.28 -7.03 -11.30
N LEU A 142 -6.97 -7.12 -11.06
CA LEU A 142 -6.28 -8.37 -10.76
C LEU A 142 -6.18 -8.65 -9.25
N SER A 143 -6.66 -7.73 -8.42
CA SER A 143 -6.43 -7.75 -6.99
C SER A 143 -7.45 -8.57 -6.23
N ILE A 144 -7.01 -9.14 -5.12
CA ILE A 144 -7.81 -9.94 -4.18
C ILE A 144 -8.06 -9.09 -2.93
N PRO A 145 -9.31 -8.88 -2.50
CA PRO A 145 -9.62 -8.18 -1.26
C PRO A 145 -8.88 -8.80 -0.07
N HIS A 146 -8.45 -7.98 0.89
CA HIS A 146 -7.68 -8.46 2.03
C HIS A 146 -8.35 -9.64 2.77
N ARG A 147 -9.65 -9.58 2.99
CA ARG A 147 -10.43 -10.64 3.66
C ARG A 147 -10.38 -12.00 2.94
N ASP A 148 -10.19 -11.97 1.61
CA ASP A 148 -10.24 -13.15 0.74
C ASP A 148 -8.83 -13.63 0.35
N TYR A 149 -7.81 -12.79 0.57
CA TYR A 149 -6.43 -13.10 0.22
C TYR A 149 -5.85 -14.16 1.16
N ARG A 150 -5.33 -15.21 0.55
CA ARG A 150 -4.61 -16.29 1.24
C ARG A 150 -3.26 -16.45 0.57
N PRO A 151 -2.18 -15.96 1.20
CA PRO A 151 -0.84 -16.09 0.63
C PRO A 151 -0.43 -17.57 0.51
N SER A 152 0.20 -17.91 -0.61
CA SER A 152 0.75 -19.24 -0.86
C SER A 152 2.15 -19.40 -0.29
#